data_81111ee13a3958040d25394a58bc6eb6
#
_entry.id   81111ee13a3958040d25394a58bc6eb6
#
_cell.length_a   1.000
_cell.length_b   1.000
_cell.length_c   1.000
_cell.angle_alpha   90.00
_cell.angle_beta   90.00
_cell.angle_gamma   90.00
#
_symmetry.space_group_name_H-M   'P 1'
#
loop_
_entity.id
_entity.type
_entity.pdbx_description
1 polymer ?
#
loop_
_entity_poly.entity_id
_entity_poly.type
_entity_poly.pdbx_seq_one_letter_code
_entity_poly.pdbx_strand_id
1 'polypeptide(L)'
;MLALALAATLAAAPAPRVAASTVTVLHVPRFDQLQGLTAFMTRAGASSQMLNPASWRGELHPFLPLDPTQPESLTALGIDATGPLSVSIRQDGRLACTRVADAKLFQEASANVLARNGDVKAGTVKGVTTLRAPTGLGGFAGYVIKGQEACAFASTDTDDSLRKEATKLVTKAPAADARMGAVPGVLYVATQQGVVGLDGTANGLKVEGTATKLPLPPFQAGGTSPYGAMAPAGLLFSRAQVAPTGVAQAAGSVRDAVRMVCPTCPAEQVQGMTDALAKQLTGHVLFAVDSVQVKGSLRKPEVRFFAAKQALAAEVVDAAAVKAALAPLGQFPGAKALTDGYSLEAKGGSLYLRLKGKHLVFGNDSAVTQTVMTSLPEKGAPLTRAVDFTLDPKKLARGLSQVSLMDVMGDETLAAFFGASTELGPLLARSERITGWLDSAANGSHRFSVNWTLPEKP
;
A
#
# COMPACT_ATOMS: atom_id res chain seq x y z
N MET A 1 3.00 11.93 3.20
CA MET A 1 4.03 10.88 3.25
C MET A 1 3.46 9.53 3.69
N LEU A 2 2.72 9.42 4.81
CA LEU A 2 2.22 8.11 5.29
C LEU A 2 1.23 7.44 4.31
N ALA A 3 0.24 8.14 3.79
CA ALA A 3 -0.72 7.57 2.83
C ALA A 3 -0.15 7.45 1.41
N LEU A 4 0.77 8.32 1.01
CA LEU A 4 1.58 8.12 -0.20
C LEU A 4 2.57 6.96 -0.02
N ALA A 5 3.14 6.76 1.17
CA ALA A 5 3.95 5.59 1.47
C ALA A 5 3.10 4.30 1.50
N LEU A 6 1.86 4.33 2.06
CA LEU A 6 0.95 3.18 1.98
C LEU A 6 0.46 2.93 0.55
N ALA A 7 0.09 3.97 -0.20
CA ALA A 7 -0.29 3.85 -1.60
C ALA A 7 0.91 3.50 -2.50
N ALA A 8 2.09 4.05 -2.24
CA ALA A 8 3.32 3.73 -2.97
C ALA A 8 3.90 2.36 -2.59
N THR A 9 3.71 1.87 -1.37
CA THR A 9 4.07 0.48 -1.01
C THR A 9 3.11 -0.54 -1.61
N LEU A 10 1.89 -0.14 -1.93
CA LEU A 10 0.95 -0.96 -2.69
C LEU A 10 1.17 -0.86 -4.21
N ALA A 11 1.72 0.23 -4.73
CA ALA A 11 1.78 0.50 -6.17
C ALA A 11 3.18 0.45 -6.81
N ALA A 12 4.26 0.75 -6.12
CA ALA A 12 5.60 0.78 -6.73
C ALA A 12 6.71 0.89 -5.69
N ALA A 13 6.94 -0.15 -4.91
CA ALA A 13 8.32 -0.39 -4.55
C ALA A 13 8.97 -1.10 -5.74
N PRO A 14 10.14 -0.66 -6.25
CA PRO A 14 10.98 -1.56 -7.04
C PRO A 14 11.10 -2.81 -6.18
N ALA A 15 10.73 -3.97 -6.74
CA ALA A 15 10.74 -5.20 -6.00
C ALA A 15 12.10 -5.29 -5.28
N PRO A 16 12.17 -5.23 -3.95
CA PRO A 16 13.45 -5.40 -3.29
C PRO A 16 14.00 -6.70 -3.86
N ARG A 17 15.28 -6.78 -4.15
CA ARG A 17 15.92 -8.03 -4.57
C ARG A 17 15.64 -9.03 -3.45
N VAL A 18 14.56 -9.75 -3.60
CA VAL A 18 14.05 -10.68 -2.60
C VAL A 18 14.90 -11.91 -2.69
N ALA A 19 15.43 -12.37 -1.57
CA ALA A 19 16.20 -13.60 -1.51
C ALA A 19 15.39 -14.74 -2.15
N ALA A 20 16.08 -15.69 -2.80
CA ALA A 20 15.52 -16.79 -3.60
C ALA A 20 14.41 -17.64 -2.89
N SER A 21 14.25 -17.47 -1.59
CA SER A 21 13.27 -18.18 -0.75
C SER A 21 11.95 -17.43 -0.50
N THR A 22 11.77 -16.18 -1.01
CA THR A 22 10.56 -15.42 -0.69
C THR A 22 9.41 -15.84 -1.61
N VAL A 23 8.40 -16.44 -1.02
CA VAL A 23 7.18 -16.84 -1.70
C VAL A 23 6.09 -15.80 -1.41
N THR A 24 5.49 -15.25 -2.46
CA THR A 24 4.21 -14.55 -2.36
C THR A 24 3.11 -15.58 -2.58
N VAL A 25 2.18 -15.66 -1.65
CA VAL A 25 1.04 -16.57 -1.75
C VAL A 25 -0.22 -15.74 -1.96
N LEU A 26 -0.93 -16.01 -3.06
CA LEU A 26 -2.30 -15.57 -3.25
C LEU A 26 -3.21 -16.71 -2.81
N HIS A 27 -4.21 -16.45 -1.98
CA HIS A 27 -5.12 -17.47 -1.49
C HIS A 27 -6.56 -16.98 -1.54
N VAL A 28 -7.40 -17.79 -2.16
CA VAL A 28 -8.86 -17.64 -2.20
C VAL A 28 -9.43 -18.81 -1.44
N PRO A 29 -10.08 -18.64 -0.29
CA PRO A 29 -10.66 -19.74 0.46
C PRO A 29 -11.80 -20.44 -0.30
N ARG A 30 -12.58 -19.66 -1.05
CA ARG A 30 -13.72 -20.13 -1.83
C ARG A 30 -13.94 -19.23 -3.05
N PHE A 31 -14.00 -19.80 -4.24
CA PHE A 31 -14.21 -19.04 -5.47
C PHE A 31 -15.56 -18.31 -5.51
N ASP A 32 -16.61 -18.93 -5.00
CA ASP A 32 -17.96 -18.33 -4.99
C ASP A 32 -18.08 -17.05 -4.16
N GLN A 33 -17.12 -16.79 -3.27
CA GLN A 33 -17.06 -15.55 -2.48
C GLN A 33 -16.40 -14.38 -3.22
N LEU A 34 -15.76 -14.61 -4.36
CA LEU A 34 -15.09 -13.55 -5.13
C LEU A 34 -16.05 -12.59 -5.85
N GLN A 35 -17.34 -12.89 -5.95
CA GLN A 35 -18.30 -12.12 -6.75
C GLN A 35 -18.29 -10.62 -6.43
N GLY A 36 -18.27 -10.22 -5.16
CA GLY A 36 -18.22 -8.84 -4.75
C GLY A 36 -16.92 -8.14 -5.19
N LEU A 37 -15.78 -8.81 -4.99
CA LEU A 37 -14.48 -8.29 -5.39
C LEU A 37 -14.36 -8.19 -6.91
N THR A 38 -14.83 -9.19 -7.66
CA THR A 38 -14.82 -9.15 -9.13
C THR A 38 -15.76 -8.09 -9.69
N ALA A 39 -16.91 -7.84 -9.05
CA ALA A 39 -17.81 -6.75 -9.40
C ALA A 39 -17.15 -5.39 -9.21
N PHE A 40 -16.44 -5.18 -8.08
CA PHE A 40 -15.63 -3.97 -7.88
C PHE A 40 -14.58 -3.81 -8.98
N MET A 41 -13.81 -4.87 -9.24
CA MET A 41 -12.72 -4.83 -10.22
C MET A 41 -13.23 -4.59 -11.64
N THR A 42 -14.34 -5.20 -12.05
CA THR A 42 -14.97 -4.97 -13.34
C THR A 42 -15.37 -3.50 -13.48
N ARG A 43 -15.97 -2.93 -12.43
CA ARG A 43 -16.38 -1.53 -12.42
C ARG A 43 -15.18 -0.57 -12.39
N ALA A 44 -14.18 -0.88 -11.60
CA ALA A 44 -12.91 -0.15 -11.55
C ALA A 44 -12.13 -0.29 -12.85
N GLY A 45 -12.13 -1.48 -13.47
CA GLY A 45 -11.45 -1.81 -14.71
C GLY A 45 -11.98 -1.06 -15.93
N ALA A 46 -13.21 -0.52 -15.88
CA ALA A 46 -13.69 0.43 -16.87
C ALA A 46 -12.82 1.70 -16.97
N SER A 47 -11.99 1.96 -15.96
CA SER A 47 -11.10 3.13 -15.85
C SER A 47 -9.62 2.77 -15.71
N SER A 48 -9.28 1.48 -15.54
CA SER A 48 -7.90 1.01 -15.35
C SER A 48 -7.74 -0.39 -15.92
N GLN A 49 -6.81 -0.56 -16.84
CA GLN A 49 -6.52 -1.89 -17.41
C GLN A 49 -5.92 -2.84 -16.38
N MET A 50 -5.12 -2.33 -15.44
CA MET A 50 -4.50 -3.13 -14.37
C MET A 50 -5.55 -3.84 -13.50
N LEU A 51 -6.69 -3.20 -13.23
CA LEU A 51 -7.78 -3.74 -12.43
C LEU A 51 -8.83 -4.47 -13.26
N ASN A 52 -8.70 -4.46 -14.60
CA ASN A 52 -9.62 -5.19 -15.46
C ASN A 52 -9.41 -6.72 -15.30
N PRO A 53 -10.42 -7.49 -14.87
CA PRO A 53 -10.29 -8.94 -14.73
C PRO A 53 -9.86 -9.65 -16.01
N ALA A 54 -10.17 -9.09 -17.18
CA ALA A 54 -9.72 -9.64 -18.47
C ALA A 54 -8.19 -9.63 -18.63
N SER A 55 -7.49 -8.66 -18.03
CA SER A 55 -6.02 -8.60 -18.03
C SER A 55 -5.42 -9.75 -17.20
N TRP A 56 -6.11 -10.18 -16.16
CA TRP A 56 -5.68 -11.29 -15.28
C TRP A 56 -5.84 -12.65 -15.94
N ARG A 57 -6.75 -12.77 -16.93
CA ARG A 57 -6.85 -14.00 -17.75
C ARG A 57 -5.50 -14.33 -18.41
N GLY A 58 -4.80 -13.32 -18.93
CA GLY A 58 -3.49 -13.48 -19.56
C GLY A 58 -2.45 -14.06 -18.60
N GLU A 59 -2.48 -13.63 -17.36
CA GLU A 59 -1.56 -14.10 -16.32
C GLU A 59 -1.89 -15.51 -15.80
N LEU A 60 -3.17 -15.88 -15.75
CA LEU A 60 -3.63 -17.19 -15.34
C LEU A 60 -3.68 -18.21 -16.48
N HIS A 61 -3.87 -17.73 -17.72
CA HIS A 61 -4.06 -18.57 -18.90
C HIS A 61 -2.94 -19.58 -19.19
N PRO A 62 -1.64 -19.31 -18.93
CA PRO A 62 -0.62 -20.33 -19.12
C PRO A 62 -0.78 -21.55 -18.19
N PHE A 63 -1.53 -21.37 -17.10
CA PHE A 63 -1.73 -22.40 -16.08
C PHE A 63 -3.10 -23.04 -16.15
N LEU A 64 -4.14 -22.25 -16.27
CA LEU A 64 -5.53 -22.71 -16.30
C LEU A 64 -6.31 -21.74 -17.22
N PRO A 65 -7.00 -22.24 -18.24
CA PRO A 65 -7.81 -21.41 -19.13
C PRO A 65 -9.13 -21.04 -18.44
N LEU A 66 -9.05 -20.55 -17.20
CA LEU A 66 -10.20 -20.18 -16.39
C LEU A 66 -10.39 -18.67 -16.37
N ASP A 67 -11.65 -18.29 -16.31
CA ASP A 67 -12.07 -16.96 -15.98
C ASP A 67 -12.55 -16.93 -14.53
N PRO A 68 -11.78 -16.37 -13.59
CA PRO A 68 -12.17 -16.36 -12.18
C PRO A 68 -13.41 -15.49 -11.94
N THR A 69 -13.85 -14.71 -12.93
CA THR A 69 -15.09 -13.93 -12.85
C THR A 69 -16.34 -14.69 -13.25
N GLN A 70 -16.17 -15.88 -13.82
CA GLN A 70 -17.26 -16.75 -14.30
C GLN A 70 -17.17 -18.12 -13.64
N PRO A 71 -17.96 -18.38 -12.57
CA PRO A 71 -17.95 -19.68 -11.87
C PRO A 71 -18.21 -20.88 -12.79
N GLU A 72 -18.99 -20.67 -13.86
CA GLU A 72 -19.29 -21.70 -14.86
C GLU A 72 -18.03 -22.18 -15.59
N SER A 73 -17.05 -21.31 -15.80
CA SER A 73 -15.78 -21.68 -16.43
C SER A 73 -14.97 -22.64 -15.56
N LEU A 74 -15.08 -22.54 -14.24
CA LEU A 74 -14.44 -23.44 -13.28
C LEU A 74 -15.06 -24.84 -13.37
N THR A 75 -16.39 -24.91 -13.35
CA THR A 75 -17.13 -26.19 -13.43
C THR A 75 -16.87 -26.88 -14.77
N ALA A 76 -16.81 -26.13 -15.88
CA ALA A 76 -16.47 -26.65 -17.19
C ALA A 76 -15.06 -27.29 -17.27
N LEU A 77 -14.16 -26.91 -16.37
CA LEU A 77 -12.82 -27.48 -16.23
C LEU A 77 -12.74 -28.58 -15.16
N GLY A 78 -13.86 -28.94 -14.54
CA GLY A 78 -13.90 -29.92 -13.44
C GLY A 78 -13.39 -29.35 -12.11
N ILE A 79 -13.24 -28.02 -11.96
CA ILE A 79 -12.82 -27.37 -10.72
C ILE A 79 -14.02 -27.20 -9.79
N ASP A 80 -13.80 -27.38 -8.49
CA ASP A 80 -14.80 -27.12 -7.45
C ASP A 80 -14.94 -25.59 -7.25
N ALA A 81 -16.06 -25.01 -7.72
CA ALA A 81 -16.34 -23.57 -7.57
C ALA A 81 -16.49 -23.13 -6.11
N THR A 82 -16.71 -24.05 -5.17
CA THR A 82 -16.74 -23.76 -3.72
C THR A 82 -15.41 -24.06 -3.03
N GLY A 83 -14.45 -24.59 -3.78
CA GLY A 83 -13.13 -24.96 -3.29
C GLY A 83 -12.16 -23.79 -3.19
N PRO A 84 -10.99 -24.01 -2.55
CA PRO A 84 -9.94 -23.03 -2.44
C PRO A 84 -9.07 -22.95 -3.70
N LEU A 85 -8.42 -21.80 -3.89
CA LEU A 85 -7.27 -21.64 -4.78
C LEU A 85 -6.09 -21.06 -3.99
N SER A 86 -4.91 -21.65 -4.13
CA SER A 86 -3.67 -21.08 -3.59
C SER A 86 -2.65 -20.98 -4.71
N VAL A 87 -2.11 -19.78 -4.96
CA VAL A 87 -1.07 -19.54 -5.96
C VAL A 87 0.20 -19.08 -5.25
N SER A 88 1.27 -19.83 -5.37
CA SER A 88 2.60 -19.49 -4.87
C SER A 88 3.45 -18.95 -6.02
N ILE A 89 3.92 -17.72 -5.88
CA ILE A 89 4.79 -17.03 -6.84
C ILE A 89 6.21 -17.06 -6.29
N ARG A 90 7.13 -17.67 -7.03
CA ARG A 90 8.54 -17.85 -6.65
C ARG A 90 9.44 -17.36 -7.79
N GLN A 91 10.74 -17.25 -7.53
CA GLN A 91 11.71 -16.89 -8.57
C GLN A 91 11.91 -18.01 -9.60
N ASP A 92 11.83 -19.26 -9.16
CA ASP A 92 11.98 -20.47 -10.00
C ASP A 92 10.69 -20.88 -10.72
N GLY A 93 9.57 -20.15 -10.50
CA GLY A 93 8.32 -20.39 -11.18
C GLY A 93 7.08 -20.14 -10.33
N ARG A 94 5.98 -20.77 -10.74
CA ARG A 94 4.66 -20.60 -10.11
C ARG A 94 4.02 -21.94 -9.83
N LEU A 95 3.25 -22.02 -8.76
CA LEU A 95 2.52 -23.20 -8.34
C LEU A 95 1.10 -22.79 -7.92
N ALA A 96 0.08 -23.35 -8.55
CA ALA A 96 -1.32 -23.09 -8.27
C ALA A 96 -2.03 -24.38 -7.87
N CYS A 97 -2.59 -24.44 -6.66
CA CYS A 97 -3.30 -25.62 -6.14
C CYS A 97 -4.78 -25.30 -5.88
N THR A 98 -5.66 -26.22 -6.23
CA THR A 98 -7.10 -26.11 -6.07
C THR A 98 -7.74 -27.45 -5.83
N ARG A 99 -9.02 -27.44 -5.41
CA ARG A 99 -9.86 -28.63 -5.36
C ARG A 99 -10.58 -28.83 -6.68
N VAL A 100 -10.68 -30.08 -7.13
CA VAL A 100 -11.43 -30.48 -8.32
C VAL A 100 -12.68 -31.27 -7.92
N ALA A 101 -13.79 -30.96 -8.57
CA ALA A 101 -15.06 -31.70 -8.42
C ALA A 101 -15.07 -32.96 -9.31
N ASP A 102 -14.47 -32.84 -10.52
CA ASP A 102 -14.31 -33.94 -11.47
C ASP A 102 -12.85 -34.04 -11.91
N ALA A 103 -12.13 -34.99 -11.33
CA ALA A 103 -10.71 -35.22 -11.62
C ALA A 103 -10.44 -35.66 -13.06
N LYS A 104 -11.37 -36.40 -13.70
CA LYS A 104 -11.23 -36.85 -15.08
C LYS A 104 -11.39 -35.70 -16.05
N LEU A 105 -12.43 -34.91 -15.89
CA LEU A 105 -12.66 -33.72 -16.70
C LEU A 105 -11.50 -32.73 -16.56
N PHE A 106 -11.01 -32.49 -15.32
CA PHE A 106 -9.85 -31.64 -15.07
C PHE A 106 -8.57 -32.16 -15.74
N GLN A 107 -8.34 -33.48 -15.71
CA GLN A 107 -7.20 -34.10 -16.36
C GLN A 107 -7.26 -33.94 -17.88
N GLU A 108 -8.41 -34.14 -18.51
CA GLU A 108 -8.62 -33.96 -19.95
C GLU A 108 -8.42 -32.53 -20.37
N ALA A 109 -9.01 -31.58 -19.64
CA ALA A 109 -8.82 -30.14 -19.88
C ALA A 109 -7.34 -29.71 -19.73
N SER A 110 -6.67 -30.21 -18.70
CA SER A 110 -5.26 -29.95 -18.45
C SER A 110 -4.33 -30.51 -19.52
N ALA A 111 -4.61 -31.74 -20.02
CA ALA A 111 -3.87 -32.31 -21.12
C ALA A 111 -4.04 -31.53 -22.42
N ASN A 112 -5.24 -31.03 -22.70
CA ASN A 112 -5.51 -30.18 -23.87
C ASN A 112 -4.78 -28.83 -23.80
N VAL A 113 -4.66 -28.23 -22.60
CA VAL A 113 -3.87 -27.01 -22.40
C VAL A 113 -2.38 -27.23 -22.65
N LEU A 114 -1.84 -28.32 -22.09
CA LEU A 114 -0.41 -28.65 -22.25
C LEU A 114 -0.05 -29.00 -23.70
N ALA A 115 -0.94 -29.71 -24.41
CA ALA A 115 -0.73 -30.12 -25.80
C ALA A 115 -0.49 -28.94 -26.77
N ARG A 116 -0.92 -27.73 -26.39
CA ARG A 116 -0.64 -26.52 -27.16
C ARG A 116 0.83 -26.09 -27.12
N ASN A 117 1.56 -26.52 -26.09
CA ASN A 117 2.96 -26.18 -25.88
C ASN A 117 3.94 -27.28 -26.33
N GLY A 118 3.45 -28.48 -26.66
CA GLY A 118 4.27 -29.60 -27.11
C GLY A 118 3.75 -30.98 -26.62
N ASP A 119 4.61 -31.99 -26.73
CA ASP A 119 4.26 -33.36 -26.34
C ASP A 119 4.01 -33.49 -24.85
N VAL A 120 2.81 -33.97 -24.50
CA VAL A 120 2.42 -34.19 -23.11
C VAL A 120 2.91 -35.55 -22.64
N LYS A 121 3.76 -35.58 -21.63
CA LYS A 121 4.15 -36.80 -20.92
C LYS A 121 3.23 -37.00 -19.73
N ALA A 122 2.50 -38.13 -19.73
CA ALA A 122 1.62 -38.53 -18.64
C ALA A 122 2.20 -39.73 -17.88
N GLY A 123 1.98 -39.78 -16.58
CA GLY A 123 2.37 -40.92 -15.74
C GLY A 123 1.57 -40.92 -14.44
N THR A 124 1.34 -42.13 -13.92
CA THR A 124 0.64 -42.31 -12.63
C THR A 124 1.50 -43.18 -11.71
N VAL A 125 1.83 -42.65 -10.53
CA VAL A 125 2.60 -43.35 -9.51
C VAL A 125 1.90 -43.24 -8.16
N LYS A 126 1.56 -44.35 -7.53
CA LYS A 126 0.88 -44.40 -6.21
C LYS A 126 -0.41 -43.56 -6.16
N GLY A 127 -1.21 -43.60 -7.25
CA GLY A 127 -2.47 -42.85 -7.36
C GLY A 127 -2.29 -41.33 -7.58
N VAL A 128 -1.07 -40.85 -7.84
CA VAL A 128 -0.77 -39.47 -8.25
C VAL A 128 -0.56 -39.45 -9.76
N THR A 129 -1.44 -38.78 -10.48
CA THR A 129 -1.30 -38.55 -11.92
C THR A 129 -0.51 -37.26 -12.15
N THR A 130 0.49 -37.33 -13.02
CA THR A 130 1.30 -36.19 -13.43
C THR A 130 1.18 -36.03 -14.94
N LEU A 131 0.89 -34.82 -15.38
CA LEU A 131 0.94 -34.36 -16.78
C LEU A 131 2.04 -33.33 -16.91
N ARG A 132 2.90 -33.38 -17.93
CA ARG A 132 4.02 -32.46 -18.13
C ARG A 132 4.26 -32.22 -19.61
N ALA A 133 4.53 -30.97 -19.96
CA ALA A 133 5.02 -30.54 -21.27
C ALA A 133 6.18 -29.54 -21.12
N PRO A 134 7.10 -29.48 -22.11
CA PRO A 134 8.13 -28.44 -22.13
C PRO A 134 7.49 -27.06 -22.32
N THR A 135 8.14 -26.01 -21.83
CA THR A 135 7.78 -24.62 -22.14
C THR A 135 8.77 -24.08 -23.20
N GLY A 136 8.34 -23.10 -23.99
CA GLY A 136 9.20 -22.47 -24.99
C GLY A 136 10.43 -21.72 -24.43
N LEU A 137 10.51 -21.57 -23.10
CA LEU A 137 11.61 -20.91 -22.38
C LEU A 137 12.61 -21.89 -21.72
N GLY A 138 12.55 -23.18 -22.07
CA GLY A 138 13.49 -24.22 -21.57
C GLY A 138 13.06 -24.87 -20.24
N GLY A 139 11.95 -24.45 -19.64
CA GLY A 139 11.39 -25.04 -18.43
C GLY A 139 10.27 -26.07 -18.73
N PHE A 140 9.49 -26.39 -17.69
CA PHE A 140 8.36 -27.30 -17.79
C PHE A 140 7.10 -26.71 -17.16
N ALA A 141 5.96 -26.97 -17.79
CA ALA A 141 4.65 -26.75 -17.19
C ALA A 141 3.95 -28.12 -17.02
N GLY A 142 3.09 -28.22 -16.02
CA GLY A 142 2.36 -29.46 -15.80
C GLY A 142 1.33 -29.38 -14.68
N TYR A 143 0.70 -30.55 -14.48
CA TYR A 143 -0.32 -30.73 -13.45
C TYR A 143 -0.02 -31.99 -12.65
N VAL A 144 -0.35 -31.95 -11.38
CA VAL A 144 -0.31 -33.08 -10.46
C VAL A 144 -1.70 -33.25 -9.86
N ILE A 145 -2.30 -34.44 -9.97
CA ILE A 145 -3.67 -34.70 -9.55
C ILE A 145 -3.69 -35.91 -8.63
N LYS A 146 -4.39 -35.83 -7.50
CA LYS A 146 -4.66 -36.98 -6.61
C LYS A 146 -6.04 -36.83 -5.96
N GLY A 147 -6.95 -37.70 -6.33
CA GLY A 147 -8.34 -37.62 -5.88
C GLY A 147 -8.96 -36.28 -6.26
N GLN A 148 -9.40 -35.51 -5.29
CA GLN A 148 -9.98 -34.17 -5.50
C GLN A 148 -8.96 -33.02 -5.38
N GLU A 149 -7.69 -33.31 -5.19
CA GLU A 149 -6.64 -32.27 -5.07
C GLU A 149 -5.85 -32.19 -6.37
N ALA A 150 -5.63 -30.98 -6.86
CA ALA A 150 -4.84 -30.72 -8.06
C ALA A 150 -3.94 -29.52 -7.89
N CYS A 151 -2.73 -29.61 -8.44
CA CYS A 151 -1.81 -28.48 -8.52
C CYS A 151 -1.30 -28.36 -9.97
N ALA A 152 -1.34 -27.14 -10.49
CA ALA A 152 -0.64 -26.71 -11.70
C ALA A 152 0.74 -26.16 -11.31
N PHE A 153 1.77 -26.40 -12.10
CA PHE A 153 3.09 -25.82 -11.92
C PHE A 153 3.67 -25.34 -13.26
N ALA A 154 4.44 -24.27 -13.21
CA ALA A 154 5.27 -23.85 -14.34
C ALA A 154 6.62 -23.40 -13.77
N SER A 155 7.68 -24.03 -14.24
CA SER A 155 9.07 -23.76 -13.88
C SER A 155 9.77 -23.04 -15.03
N THR A 156 10.61 -22.09 -14.70
CA THR A 156 11.58 -21.50 -15.62
C THR A 156 12.89 -22.30 -15.64
N ASP A 157 13.02 -23.26 -14.72
CA ASP A 157 14.22 -24.10 -14.57
C ASP A 157 13.92 -25.56 -15.04
N THR A 158 14.98 -26.25 -15.42
CA THR A 158 14.97 -27.69 -15.75
C THR A 158 14.82 -28.57 -14.50
N ASP A 159 14.95 -28.01 -13.29
CA ASP A 159 14.79 -28.73 -12.03
C ASP A 159 13.31 -29.12 -11.79
N ASP A 160 13.14 -30.33 -11.31
CA ASP A 160 11.87 -30.96 -10.98
C ASP A 160 11.32 -30.53 -9.58
N SER A 161 11.87 -29.47 -9.00
CA SER A 161 11.55 -29.01 -7.63
C SER A 161 10.08 -28.67 -7.46
N LEU A 162 9.52 -27.87 -8.38
CA LEU A 162 8.13 -27.46 -8.31
C LEU A 162 7.15 -28.65 -8.51
N ARG A 163 7.48 -29.61 -9.38
CA ARG A 163 6.68 -30.83 -9.52
C ARG A 163 6.71 -31.68 -8.25
N LYS A 164 7.86 -31.84 -7.62
CA LYS A 164 8.00 -32.55 -6.33
C LYS A 164 7.18 -31.87 -5.24
N GLU A 165 7.23 -30.54 -5.19
CA GLU A 165 6.42 -29.74 -4.23
C GLU A 165 4.92 -29.88 -4.53
N ALA A 166 4.47 -29.76 -5.78
CA ALA A 166 3.11 -30.02 -6.20
C ALA A 166 2.64 -31.42 -5.76
N THR A 167 3.47 -32.45 -5.98
CA THR A 167 3.19 -33.82 -5.54
C THR A 167 3.01 -33.92 -4.04
N LYS A 168 3.84 -33.21 -3.27
CA LYS A 168 3.73 -33.16 -1.81
C LYS A 168 2.42 -32.49 -1.37
N LEU A 169 2.04 -31.38 -2.01
CA LEU A 169 0.82 -30.63 -1.67
C LEU A 169 -0.47 -31.41 -1.96
N VAL A 170 -0.57 -32.11 -3.09
CA VAL A 170 -1.75 -32.96 -3.39
C VAL A 170 -1.80 -34.21 -2.51
N THR A 171 -0.70 -34.62 -1.89
CA THR A 171 -0.67 -35.82 -1.00
C THR A 171 -0.89 -35.46 0.46
N LYS A 172 -0.52 -34.25 0.88
CA LYS A 172 -0.66 -33.75 2.24
C LYS A 172 -1.00 -32.25 2.17
N ALA A 173 -2.23 -31.93 2.50
CA ALA A 173 -2.66 -30.54 2.57
C ALA A 173 -1.71 -29.73 3.47
N PRO A 174 -1.22 -28.57 3.01
CA PRO A 174 -0.42 -27.69 3.84
C PRO A 174 -1.25 -27.19 5.03
N ALA A 175 -0.60 -26.95 6.16
CA ALA A 175 -1.25 -26.24 7.26
C ALA A 175 -1.68 -24.85 6.76
N ALA A 176 -2.91 -24.45 7.09
CA ALA A 176 -3.38 -23.11 6.79
C ALA A 176 -2.45 -22.08 7.45
N ASP A 177 -2.11 -21.02 6.72
CA ASP A 177 -1.36 -19.91 7.32
C ASP A 177 -2.27 -19.21 8.35
N ALA A 178 -1.96 -19.38 9.63
CA ALA A 178 -2.74 -18.82 10.74
C ALA A 178 -2.90 -17.29 10.64
N ARG A 179 -1.97 -16.60 9.96
CA ARG A 179 -2.04 -15.16 9.74
C ARG A 179 -3.22 -14.77 8.86
N MET A 180 -3.61 -15.61 7.89
CA MET A 180 -4.78 -15.37 7.04
C MET A 180 -6.08 -15.42 7.84
N GLY A 181 -6.18 -16.31 8.84
CA GLY A 181 -7.35 -16.38 9.72
C GLY A 181 -7.50 -15.18 10.67
N ALA A 182 -6.45 -14.38 10.85
CA ALA A 182 -6.47 -13.18 11.70
C ALA A 182 -6.93 -11.91 10.96
N VAL A 183 -7.11 -11.99 9.65
CA VAL A 183 -7.48 -10.86 8.76
C VAL A 183 -8.72 -11.24 7.98
N PRO A 184 -9.79 -10.40 7.94
CA PRO A 184 -10.95 -10.69 7.11
C PRO A 184 -10.63 -10.48 5.63
N GLY A 185 -11.24 -11.28 4.75
CA GLY A 185 -11.07 -11.15 3.30
C GLY A 185 -11.59 -12.38 2.55
N VAL A 186 -11.81 -12.22 1.25
CA VAL A 186 -12.18 -13.29 0.30
C VAL A 186 -11.02 -13.65 -0.63
N LEU A 187 -10.03 -12.76 -0.73
CA LEU A 187 -8.74 -12.97 -1.38
C LEU A 187 -7.64 -12.50 -0.44
N TYR A 188 -6.62 -13.32 -0.26
CA TYR A 188 -5.48 -13.01 0.59
C TYR A 188 -4.18 -12.93 -0.21
N VAL A 189 -3.35 -11.97 0.14
CA VAL A 189 -1.96 -11.87 -0.32
C VAL A 189 -1.07 -12.01 0.90
N ALA A 190 -0.28 -13.07 0.96
CA ALA A 190 0.65 -13.31 2.05
C ALA A 190 2.09 -13.25 1.54
N THR A 191 2.93 -12.55 2.31
CA THR A 191 4.38 -12.45 2.12
C THR A 191 5.07 -12.75 3.44
N GLN A 192 6.41 -12.75 3.46
CA GLN A 192 7.16 -12.82 4.71
C GLN A 192 6.90 -11.62 5.63
N GLN A 193 6.56 -10.46 5.06
CA GLN A 193 6.37 -9.21 5.80
C GLN A 193 4.96 -9.05 6.36
N GLY A 194 3.97 -9.79 5.87
CA GLY A 194 2.61 -9.66 6.34
C GLY A 194 1.58 -10.40 5.50
N VAL A 195 0.32 -10.19 5.87
CA VAL A 195 -0.85 -10.71 5.16
C VAL A 195 -1.84 -9.58 4.93
N VAL A 196 -2.40 -9.54 3.74
CA VAL A 196 -3.45 -8.60 3.34
C VAL A 196 -4.65 -9.41 2.88
N GLY A 197 -5.82 -9.13 3.42
CA GLY A 197 -7.11 -9.63 2.96
C GLY A 197 -7.84 -8.55 2.17
N LEU A 198 -8.42 -8.93 1.06
CA LEU A 198 -9.26 -8.07 0.23
C LEU A 198 -10.68 -8.59 0.26
N ASP A 199 -11.64 -7.67 0.40
CA ASP A 199 -13.07 -7.93 0.30
C ASP A 199 -13.71 -6.80 -0.52
N GLY A 200 -14.79 -7.07 -1.24
CA GLY A 200 -15.37 -6.08 -2.12
C GLY A 200 -16.86 -6.23 -2.32
N THR A 201 -17.46 -5.11 -2.67
CA THR A 201 -18.79 -4.99 -3.26
C THR A 201 -18.66 -4.20 -4.56
N ALA A 202 -19.70 -4.12 -5.38
CA ALA A 202 -19.64 -3.35 -6.62
C ALA A 202 -19.16 -1.88 -6.41
N ASN A 203 -19.39 -1.30 -5.24
CA ASN A 203 -19.11 0.10 -4.93
C ASN A 203 -17.98 0.30 -3.91
N GLY A 204 -17.44 -0.76 -3.36
CA GLY A 204 -16.44 -0.64 -2.31
C GLY A 204 -15.41 -1.75 -2.33
N LEU A 205 -14.16 -1.39 -2.05
CA LEU A 205 -13.06 -2.31 -1.77
C LEU A 205 -12.59 -2.08 -0.35
N LYS A 206 -12.55 -3.14 0.43
CA LYS A 206 -11.97 -3.16 1.76
C LYS A 206 -10.68 -3.95 1.71
N VAL A 207 -9.61 -3.34 2.19
CA VAL A 207 -8.29 -3.95 2.32
C VAL A 207 -7.94 -3.95 3.80
N GLU A 208 -7.78 -5.10 4.41
CA GLU A 208 -7.28 -5.22 5.79
C GLU A 208 -6.01 -6.04 5.81
N GLY A 209 -5.10 -5.71 6.74
CA GLY A 209 -3.85 -6.43 6.76
C GLY A 209 -3.08 -6.30 8.06
N THR A 210 -2.06 -7.14 8.13
CA THR A 210 -1.00 -7.06 9.11
C THR A 210 0.33 -6.95 8.41
N ALA A 211 1.22 -6.11 8.91
CA ALA A 211 2.57 -5.97 8.38
C ALA A 211 3.58 -5.86 9.51
N THR A 212 4.78 -6.39 9.28
CA THR A 212 5.93 -6.25 10.17
C THR A 212 6.94 -5.30 9.53
N LYS A 213 7.67 -4.56 10.35
CA LYS A 213 8.81 -3.72 9.90
C LYS A 213 8.43 -2.60 8.91
N LEU A 214 7.24 -2.00 9.05
CA LEU A 214 6.97 -0.76 8.34
C LEU A 214 7.92 0.33 8.86
N PRO A 215 8.46 1.20 7.98
CA PRO A 215 9.34 2.31 8.38
C PRO A 215 8.51 3.47 8.95
N LEU A 216 7.69 3.18 9.95
CA LEU A 216 6.79 4.11 10.61
C LEU A 216 7.22 4.29 12.06
N PRO A 217 7.03 5.50 12.62
CA PRO A 217 7.21 5.67 14.06
C PRO A 217 6.19 4.79 14.79
N PRO A 218 6.51 4.32 15.99
CA PRO A 218 5.55 3.59 16.80
C PRO A 218 4.38 4.51 17.16
N PHE A 219 3.17 4.03 16.91
CA PHE A 219 1.92 4.70 17.25
C PHE A 219 1.27 4.04 18.45
N GLN A 220 0.42 4.78 19.13
CA GLN A 220 -0.31 4.32 20.31
C GLN A 220 -1.81 4.55 20.10
N ALA A 221 -2.61 3.53 20.33
CA ALA A 221 -4.07 3.66 20.30
C ALA A 221 -4.62 4.15 21.64
N GLY A 222 -5.74 4.88 21.58
CA GLY A 222 -6.52 5.30 22.75
C GLY A 222 -6.19 6.73 23.22
N GLY A 223 -7.08 7.24 24.07
CA GLY A 223 -7.00 8.58 24.63
C GLY A 223 -7.82 9.62 23.88
N THR A 224 -7.87 10.82 24.46
CA THR A 224 -8.56 11.99 23.88
C THR A 224 -7.54 12.82 23.11
N SER A 225 -7.73 12.92 21.81
CA SER A 225 -6.88 13.77 20.96
C SER A 225 -7.54 15.14 20.77
N PRO A 226 -6.77 16.23 20.84
CA PRO A 226 -7.28 17.55 20.46
C PRO A 226 -7.78 17.60 19.01
N TYR A 227 -7.30 16.70 18.16
CA TYR A 227 -7.67 16.66 16.73
C TYR A 227 -8.83 15.71 16.42
N GLY A 228 -9.34 14.96 17.40
CA GLY A 228 -10.37 13.95 17.20
C GLY A 228 -11.67 14.48 16.58
N ALA A 229 -12.04 15.74 16.91
CA ALA A 229 -13.25 16.38 16.40
C ALA A 229 -13.07 17.11 15.06
N MET A 230 -11.87 17.20 14.51
CA MET A 230 -11.62 17.92 13.24
C MET A 230 -12.23 17.17 12.06
N ALA A 231 -12.94 17.90 11.20
CA ALA A 231 -13.43 17.36 9.93
C ALA A 231 -12.25 17.19 8.93
N PRO A 232 -12.20 16.08 8.17
CA PRO A 232 -11.21 15.90 7.12
C PRO A 232 -11.29 17.02 6.07
N ALA A 233 -10.15 17.59 5.72
CA ALA A 233 -10.02 18.63 4.70
C ALA A 233 -8.74 18.41 3.86
N GLY A 234 -8.74 18.94 2.64
CA GLY A 234 -7.57 18.81 1.75
C GLY A 234 -7.56 17.51 0.96
N LEU A 235 -6.38 17.18 0.44
CA LEU A 235 -6.09 15.93 -0.27
C LEU A 235 -5.98 14.75 0.68
N LEU A 236 -5.18 14.92 1.74
CA LEU A 236 -4.96 13.93 2.78
C LEU A 236 -5.12 14.60 4.14
N PHE A 237 -5.88 13.98 4.99
CA PHE A 237 -6.05 14.37 6.38
C PHE A 237 -5.82 13.14 7.24
N SER A 238 -4.91 13.23 8.20
CA SER A 238 -4.58 12.12 9.10
C SER A 238 -4.39 12.62 10.52
N ARG A 239 -4.92 11.87 11.48
CA ARG A 239 -4.74 12.08 12.91
C ARG A 239 -4.01 10.88 13.48
N ALA A 240 -3.08 11.14 14.39
CA ALA A 240 -2.33 10.06 15.01
C ALA A 240 -1.94 10.39 16.45
N GLN A 241 -1.71 9.35 17.23
CA GLN A 241 -0.99 9.43 18.48
C GLN A 241 0.33 8.67 18.32
N VAL A 242 1.43 9.42 18.32
CA VAL A 242 2.79 8.88 18.25
C VAL A 242 3.19 8.44 19.66
N ALA A 243 3.71 7.23 19.80
CA ALA A 243 4.24 6.78 21.07
C ALA A 243 5.45 7.61 21.52
N PRO A 244 5.76 7.73 22.80
CA PRO A 244 6.86 8.57 23.31
C PRO A 244 8.21 8.28 22.61
N THR A 245 8.49 7.02 22.30
CA THR A 245 9.70 6.61 21.57
C THR A 245 9.75 7.11 20.12
N GLY A 246 8.58 7.36 19.50
CA GLY A 246 8.47 7.90 18.15
C GLY A 246 8.54 9.43 18.08
N VAL A 247 8.33 10.11 19.20
CA VAL A 247 8.36 11.58 19.25
C VAL A 247 9.75 12.14 18.90
N ALA A 248 10.80 11.50 19.39
CA ALA A 248 12.18 11.88 19.07
C ALA A 248 12.49 11.70 17.57
N GLN A 249 11.96 10.65 16.95
CA GLN A 249 12.07 10.41 15.51
C GLN A 249 11.31 11.48 14.71
N ALA A 250 10.12 11.88 15.16
CA ALA A 250 9.34 12.95 14.54
C ALA A 250 10.07 14.31 14.63
N ALA A 251 10.69 14.61 15.75
CA ALA A 251 11.52 15.80 15.93
C ALA A 251 12.74 15.79 14.98
N GLY A 252 13.34 14.63 14.74
CA GLY A 252 14.38 14.46 13.73
C GLY A 252 13.94 14.88 12.33
N SER A 253 12.72 14.53 11.94
CA SER A 253 12.15 14.93 10.64
C SER A 253 11.96 16.46 10.53
N VAL A 254 11.61 17.14 11.63
CA VAL A 254 11.52 18.61 11.65
C VAL A 254 12.92 19.22 11.47
N ARG A 255 13.93 18.69 12.17
CA ARG A 255 15.33 19.10 12.01
C ARG A 255 15.80 18.99 10.58
N ASP A 256 15.55 17.86 9.94
CA ASP A 256 15.95 17.60 8.56
C ASP A 256 15.23 18.54 7.58
N ALA A 257 13.94 18.84 7.82
CA ALA A 257 13.19 19.83 7.04
C ALA A 257 13.77 21.26 7.19
N VAL A 258 14.15 21.69 8.41
CA VAL A 258 14.80 22.97 8.64
C VAL A 258 16.14 23.03 7.90
N ARG A 259 16.96 21.99 7.97
CA ARG A 259 18.25 21.91 7.25
C ARG A 259 18.09 21.93 5.73
N MET A 260 17.05 21.27 5.22
CA MET A 260 16.74 21.29 3.78
C MET A 260 16.38 22.68 3.29
N VAL A 261 15.57 23.41 4.05
CA VAL A 261 15.16 24.78 3.71
C VAL A 261 16.31 25.77 3.93
N CYS A 262 17.06 25.63 5.01
CA CYS A 262 18.17 26.50 5.38
C CYS A 262 19.46 25.70 5.65
N PRO A 263 20.20 25.31 4.59
CA PRO A 263 21.47 24.58 4.75
C PRO A 263 22.56 25.35 5.53
N THR A 264 22.47 26.69 5.55
CA THR A 264 23.41 27.60 6.22
C THR A 264 23.03 27.90 7.67
N CYS A 265 21.89 27.39 8.16
CA CYS A 265 21.48 27.56 9.55
C CYS A 265 22.43 26.76 10.48
N PRO A 266 22.82 27.33 11.66
CA PRO A 266 23.75 26.71 12.58
C PRO A 266 23.23 25.34 13.07
N ALA A 267 23.96 24.25 12.77
CA ALA A 267 23.51 22.89 13.02
C ALA A 267 23.22 22.62 14.51
N GLU A 268 24.03 23.13 15.40
CA GLU A 268 23.87 22.97 16.86
C GLU A 268 22.61 23.68 17.37
N GLN A 269 22.33 24.91 16.86
CA GLN A 269 21.11 25.61 17.23
C GLN A 269 19.85 24.91 16.73
N VAL A 270 19.89 24.41 15.50
CA VAL A 270 18.78 23.59 14.95
C VAL A 270 18.58 22.32 15.78
N GLN A 271 19.66 21.65 16.17
CA GLN A 271 19.60 20.46 17.03
C GLN A 271 19.00 20.81 18.41
N GLY A 272 19.56 21.83 19.08
CA GLY A 272 19.09 22.26 20.41
C GLY A 272 17.61 22.68 20.42
N MET A 273 17.19 23.41 19.39
CA MET A 273 15.78 23.78 19.19
C MET A 273 14.88 22.54 19.04
N THR A 274 15.25 21.61 18.14
CA THR A 274 14.42 20.43 17.89
C THR A 274 14.37 19.48 19.09
N ASP A 275 15.45 19.35 19.85
CA ASP A 275 15.49 18.57 21.08
C ASP A 275 14.63 19.20 22.20
N ALA A 276 14.63 20.53 22.30
CA ALA A 276 13.76 21.25 23.23
C ALA A 276 12.27 21.09 22.85
N LEU A 277 11.94 21.18 21.55
CA LEU A 277 10.59 20.95 21.06
C LEU A 277 10.12 19.52 21.31
N ALA A 278 10.97 18.51 21.07
CA ALA A 278 10.64 17.12 21.30
C ALA A 278 10.17 16.84 22.74
N LYS A 279 10.76 17.50 23.73
CA LYS A 279 10.39 17.39 25.14
C LYS A 279 9.01 17.95 25.46
N GLN A 280 8.49 18.82 24.59
CA GLN A 280 7.18 19.45 24.77
C GLN A 280 6.05 18.75 24.04
N LEU A 281 6.33 17.81 23.12
CA LEU A 281 5.32 17.12 22.32
C LEU A 281 4.60 16.05 23.16
N THR A 282 3.27 16.04 23.14
CA THR A 282 2.44 15.02 23.80
C THR A 282 2.33 13.74 22.97
N GLY A 283 2.69 13.77 21.69
CA GLY A 283 2.51 12.71 20.72
C GLY A 283 1.23 12.81 19.89
N HIS A 284 0.27 13.65 20.28
CA HIS A 284 -0.90 13.91 19.44
C HIS A 284 -0.52 14.77 18.24
N VAL A 285 -0.76 14.26 17.04
CA VAL A 285 -0.43 14.94 15.79
C VAL A 285 -1.58 14.89 14.80
N LEU A 286 -1.67 15.93 14.00
CA LEU A 286 -2.50 16.05 12.81
C LEU A 286 -1.59 16.31 11.62
N PHE A 287 -1.80 15.59 10.53
CA PHE A 287 -1.13 15.82 9.26
C PHE A 287 -2.16 16.14 8.17
N ALA A 288 -1.98 17.26 7.50
CA ALA A 288 -2.85 17.72 6.42
C ALA A 288 -2.03 18.01 5.16
N VAL A 289 -2.46 17.48 4.02
CA VAL A 289 -1.95 17.80 2.69
C VAL A 289 -3.11 18.39 1.90
N ASP A 290 -2.94 19.58 1.38
CA ASP A 290 -3.96 20.21 0.53
C ASP A 290 -3.86 19.75 -0.90
N SER A 291 -2.64 19.75 -1.43
CA SER A 291 -2.38 19.39 -2.82
C SER A 291 -0.98 18.82 -2.99
N VAL A 292 -0.80 18.04 -4.04
CA VAL A 292 0.49 17.54 -4.51
C VAL A 292 0.70 18.06 -5.92
N GLN A 293 1.88 18.62 -6.18
CA GLN A 293 2.30 19.08 -7.50
C GLN A 293 3.62 18.41 -7.86
N VAL A 294 3.79 18.06 -9.12
CA VAL A 294 5.09 17.68 -9.63
C VAL A 294 5.80 18.96 -10.05
N LYS A 295 6.89 19.26 -9.37
CA LYS A 295 7.80 20.33 -9.76
C LYS A 295 9.04 19.69 -10.34
N GLY A 296 9.31 19.92 -11.59
CA GLY A 296 10.50 19.42 -12.23
C GLY A 296 10.74 20.04 -13.57
N SER A 297 11.97 19.96 -14.03
CA SER A 297 12.38 20.35 -15.38
C SER A 297 13.38 19.32 -15.86
N LEU A 298 13.24 18.87 -17.12
CA LEU A 298 14.25 18.05 -17.80
C LEU A 298 15.65 18.68 -17.78
N ARG A 299 15.71 20.02 -17.71
CA ARG A 299 16.97 20.78 -17.66
C ARG A 299 17.63 20.79 -16.27
N LYS A 300 16.88 20.42 -15.22
CA LYS A 300 17.36 20.40 -13.82
C LYS A 300 16.77 19.18 -13.11
N PRO A 301 17.24 17.96 -13.42
CA PRO A 301 16.71 16.72 -12.83
C PRO A 301 16.82 16.71 -11.29
N GLU A 302 17.77 17.42 -10.70
CA GLU A 302 17.94 17.57 -9.25
C GLU A 302 16.80 18.32 -8.56
N VAL A 303 15.92 18.99 -9.31
CA VAL A 303 14.78 19.78 -8.78
C VAL A 303 13.46 19.02 -8.95
N ARG A 304 13.48 17.76 -9.36
CA ARG A 304 12.29 16.94 -9.53
C ARG A 304 11.78 16.43 -8.20
N PHE A 305 10.93 17.19 -7.56
CA PHE A 305 10.27 16.79 -6.33
C PHE A 305 8.76 16.79 -6.48
N PHE A 306 8.11 15.81 -5.83
CA PHE A 306 6.72 15.96 -5.45
C PHE A 306 6.64 17.06 -4.40
N ALA A 307 6.18 18.24 -4.80
CA ALA A 307 5.91 19.31 -3.88
C ALA A 307 4.49 19.13 -3.33
N ALA A 308 4.39 18.73 -2.08
CA ALA A 308 3.12 18.74 -1.36
C ALA A 308 2.98 20.08 -0.61
N LYS A 309 1.84 20.73 -0.73
CA LYS A 309 1.43 21.78 0.19
C LYS A 309 0.85 21.11 1.43
N GLN A 310 1.57 21.21 2.55
CA GLN A 310 1.27 20.42 3.73
C GLN A 310 1.49 21.19 5.02
N ALA A 311 0.79 20.77 6.06
CA ALA A 311 1.00 21.20 7.43
C ALA A 311 0.85 20.02 8.40
N LEU A 312 1.59 20.09 9.50
CA LEU A 312 1.52 19.19 10.63
C LEU A 312 1.21 20.04 11.87
N ALA A 313 0.17 19.67 12.62
CA ALA A 313 -0.06 20.24 13.95
C ALA A 313 0.30 19.19 15.00
N ALA A 314 0.94 19.62 16.07
CA ALA A 314 1.31 18.79 17.21
C ALA A 314 0.85 19.47 18.51
N GLU A 315 0.28 18.67 19.41
CA GLU A 315 -0.06 19.15 20.74
C GLU A 315 1.21 19.26 21.61
N VAL A 316 1.29 20.33 22.39
CA VAL A 316 2.42 20.59 23.29
C VAL A 316 1.97 20.73 24.74
N VAL A 317 2.84 20.35 25.66
CA VAL A 317 2.62 20.43 27.10
C VAL A 317 2.64 21.90 27.54
N ASP A 318 3.69 22.63 27.17
CA ASP A 318 3.93 24.01 27.58
C ASP A 318 4.21 24.91 26.36
N ALA A 319 3.27 25.79 26.07
CA ALA A 319 3.37 26.76 24.99
C ALA A 319 4.48 27.82 25.20
N ALA A 320 4.74 28.20 26.46
CA ALA A 320 5.79 29.17 26.76
C ALA A 320 7.19 28.56 26.52
N ALA A 321 7.39 27.31 26.92
CA ALA A 321 8.61 26.56 26.65
C ALA A 321 8.84 26.37 25.13
N VAL A 322 7.79 26.11 24.37
CA VAL A 322 7.84 26.01 22.89
C VAL A 322 8.22 27.35 22.29
N LYS A 323 7.62 28.47 22.75
CA LYS A 323 7.95 29.81 22.27
C LYS A 323 9.40 30.15 22.54
N ALA A 324 9.92 29.80 23.73
CA ALA A 324 11.33 30.00 24.08
C ALA A 324 12.25 29.13 23.18
N ALA A 325 11.89 27.89 22.92
CA ALA A 325 12.64 27.00 22.04
C ALA A 325 12.69 27.48 20.57
N LEU A 326 11.63 28.13 20.10
CA LEU A 326 11.58 28.72 18.74
C LEU A 326 12.32 30.09 18.63
N ALA A 327 12.64 30.78 19.73
CA ALA A 327 13.23 32.12 19.70
C ALA A 327 14.53 32.20 18.87
N PRO A 328 15.44 31.20 18.87
CA PRO A 328 16.65 31.24 18.05
C PRO A 328 16.37 31.33 16.54
N LEU A 329 15.19 30.92 16.07
CA LEU A 329 14.82 31.04 14.66
C LEU A 329 14.84 32.47 14.16
N GLY A 330 14.54 33.47 15.03
CA GLY A 330 14.55 34.85 14.64
C GLY A 330 15.92 35.37 14.18
N GLN A 331 16.99 34.63 14.48
CA GLN A 331 18.37 34.96 14.08
C GLN A 331 18.81 34.18 12.81
N PHE A 332 17.98 33.26 12.29
CA PHE A 332 18.35 32.47 11.14
C PHE A 332 18.21 33.29 9.84
N PRO A 333 19.09 33.05 8.85
CA PRO A 333 18.99 33.70 7.55
C PRO A 333 17.63 33.45 6.90
N GLY A 334 16.95 34.51 6.45
CA GLY A 334 15.62 34.40 5.84
C GLY A 334 14.46 34.25 6.82
N ALA A 335 14.72 34.27 8.13
CA ALA A 335 13.67 34.25 9.14
C ALA A 335 12.92 35.57 9.24
N LYS A 336 11.59 35.48 9.41
CA LYS A 336 10.69 36.59 9.70
C LYS A 336 9.84 36.25 10.90
N ALA A 337 9.76 37.14 11.87
CA ALA A 337 8.84 36.99 13.00
C ALA A 337 7.39 37.16 12.50
N LEU A 338 6.50 36.29 12.97
CA LEU A 338 5.06 36.38 12.83
C LEU A 338 4.46 36.69 14.21
N THR A 339 3.20 37.11 14.24
CA THR A 339 2.49 37.39 15.51
C THR A 339 2.47 36.18 16.44
N ASP A 340 2.44 34.99 15.86
CA ASP A 340 2.26 33.68 16.52
C ASP A 340 3.38 32.71 16.21
N GLY A 341 4.53 33.14 15.74
CA GLY A 341 5.66 32.27 15.43
C GLY A 341 6.70 32.88 14.49
N TYR A 342 7.16 32.04 13.56
CA TYR A 342 8.19 32.37 12.58
C TYR A 342 7.90 31.79 11.21
N SER A 343 8.31 32.52 10.15
CA SER A 343 8.53 31.95 8.84
C SER A 343 10.01 31.97 8.50
N LEU A 344 10.45 30.93 7.77
CA LEU A 344 11.80 30.82 7.25
C LEU A 344 11.68 30.66 5.73
N GLU A 345 12.21 31.62 4.98
CA GLU A 345 12.18 31.64 3.52
C GLU A 345 13.63 31.55 3.02
N ALA A 346 13.91 30.50 2.23
CA ALA A 346 15.23 30.30 1.65
C ALA A 346 15.10 29.64 0.26
N LYS A 347 16.23 29.47 -0.45
CA LYS A 347 16.26 28.86 -1.79
C LYS A 347 15.61 27.46 -1.85
N GLY A 348 15.62 26.71 -0.74
CA GLY A 348 15.03 25.37 -0.62
C GLY A 348 13.51 25.35 -0.41
N GLY A 349 12.88 26.51 -0.20
CA GLY A 349 11.44 26.60 0.04
C GLY A 349 11.08 27.51 1.22
N SER A 350 9.85 27.39 1.68
CA SER A 350 9.33 28.14 2.82
C SER A 350 8.92 27.17 3.94
N LEU A 351 9.10 27.62 5.17
CA LEU A 351 8.75 26.90 6.38
C LEU A 351 8.03 27.86 7.33
N TYR A 352 6.90 27.43 7.84
CA TYR A 352 6.09 28.20 8.79
C TYR A 352 6.01 27.40 10.09
N LEU A 353 6.41 27.99 11.20
CA LEU A 353 6.28 27.45 12.55
C LEU A 353 5.42 28.40 13.35
N ARG A 354 4.22 27.99 13.69
CA ARG A 354 3.22 28.84 14.34
C ARG A 354 2.68 28.16 15.59
N LEU A 355 2.35 28.94 16.61
CA LEU A 355 1.86 28.48 17.90
C LEU A 355 0.50 29.11 18.21
N LYS A 356 -0.52 28.28 18.41
CA LYS A 356 -1.86 28.71 18.84
C LYS A 356 -2.29 27.88 20.05
N GLY A 357 -2.38 28.53 21.23
CA GLY A 357 -2.63 27.81 22.46
C GLY A 357 -1.60 26.71 22.70
N LYS A 358 -2.05 25.47 22.86
CA LYS A 358 -1.20 24.29 23.01
C LYS A 358 -0.92 23.55 21.69
N HIS A 359 -0.99 24.22 20.55
CA HIS A 359 -0.78 23.59 19.25
C HIS A 359 0.36 24.28 18.50
N LEU A 360 1.43 23.53 18.27
CA LEU A 360 2.49 23.90 17.36
C LEU A 360 2.13 23.44 15.94
N VAL A 361 2.03 24.36 15.00
CA VAL A 361 1.73 24.05 13.59
C VAL A 361 2.97 24.33 12.75
N PHE A 362 3.37 23.34 12.00
CA PHE A 362 4.51 23.34 11.12
C PHE A 362 4.05 23.07 9.69
N GLY A 363 4.42 23.91 8.72
CA GLY A 363 4.00 23.73 7.33
C GLY A 363 4.95 24.39 6.33
N ASN A 364 4.83 24.00 5.08
CA ASN A 364 5.62 24.54 3.97
C ASN A 364 4.81 25.47 3.06
N ASP A 365 3.54 25.70 3.37
CA ASP A 365 2.65 26.63 2.68
C ASP A 365 1.86 27.45 3.70
N SER A 366 1.85 28.78 3.54
CA SER A 366 1.21 29.70 4.47
C SER A 366 -0.29 29.49 4.55
N ALA A 367 -0.96 29.27 3.42
CA ALA A 367 -2.41 29.10 3.37
C ALA A 367 -2.85 27.79 4.05
N VAL A 368 -2.15 26.70 3.78
CA VAL A 368 -2.43 25.40 4.42
C VAL A 368 -2.18 25.48 5.92
N THR A 369 -1.06 26.08 6.34
CA THR A 369 -0.74 26.29 7.76
C THR A 369 -1.83 27.13 8.45
N GLN A 370 -2.29 28.23 7.82
CA GLN A 370 -3.36 29.05 8.34
C GLN A 370 -4.69 28.29 8.43
N THR A 371 -5.03 27.50 7.40
CA THR A 371 -6.26 26.68 7.39
C THR A 371 -6.25 25.69 8.56
N VAL A 372 -5.14 24.99 8.78
CA VAL A 372 -5.01 24.11 9.93
C VAL A 372 -5.19 24.88 11.24
N MET A 373 -4.51 26.03 11.41
CA MET A 373 -4.61 26.84 12.61
C MET A 373 -6.03 27.33 12.92
N THR A 374 -6.77 27.76 11.89
CA THR A 374 -8.14 28.23 12.08
C THR A 374 -9.11 27.10 12.42
N SER A 375 -8.84 25.89 11.92
CA SER A 375 -9.69 24.70 12.12
C SER A 375 -9.40 23.96 13.42
N LEU A 376 -8.38 24.35 14.20
CA LEU A 376 -8.05 23.68 15.47
C LEU A 376 -9.24 23.74 16.43
N PRO A 377 -9.69 22.57 16.97
CA PRO A 377 -10.87 22.51 17.82
C PRO A 377 -10.53 22.99 19.24
N GLU A 378 -11.54 23.54 19.90
CA GLU A 378 -11.41 23.93 21.32
C GLU A 378 -11.47 22.72 22.26
N LYS A 379 -12.11 21.65 21.85
CA LYS A 379 -12.30 20.41 22.62
C LYS A 379 -11.80 19.21 21.83
N GLY A 380 -11.10 18.33 22.52
CA GLY A 380 -10.70 17.05 21.96
C GLY A 380 -11.83 16.03 21.85
N ALA A 381 -11.63 15.01 21.05
CA ALA A 381 -12.48 13.83 20.98
C ALA A 381 -11.64 12.54 21.01
N PRO A 382 -12.23 11.39 21.41
CA PRO A 382 -11.51 10.13 21.46
C PRO A 382 -10.96 9.73 20.09
N LEU A 383 -9.72 9.25 20.06
CA LEU A 383 -9.15 8.48 18.95
C LEU A 383 -9.34 7.00 19.25
N THR A 384 -10.11 6.31 18.43
CA THR A 384 -10.36 4.87 18.56
C THR A 384 -9.23 4.04 17.95
N ARG A 385 -8.38 4.65 17.13
CA ARG A 385 -7.26 4.05 16.41
C ARG A 385 -5.99 4.85 16.68
N ALA A 386 -4.84 4.19 16.54
CA ALA A 386 -3.56 4.87 16.68
C ALA A 386 -3.32 5.91 15.57
N VAL A 387 -3.78 5.60 14.37
CA VAL A 387 -3.82 6.51 13.22
C VAL A 387 -5.16 6.32 12.52
N ASP A 388 -5.82 7.41 12.15
CA ASP A 388 -6.86 7.40 11.13
C ASP A 388 -6.53 8.39 10.00
N PHE A 389 -7.03 8.13 8.81
CA PHE A 389 -6.84 9.01 7.68
C PHE A 389 -8.02 9.02 6.71
N THR A 390 -8.14 10.13 6.01
CA THR A 390 -9.03 10.31 4.87
C THR A 390 -8.25 10.89 3.71
N LEU A 391 -8.44 10.34 2.53
CA LEU A 391 -7.84 10.81 1.28
C LEU A 391 -8.96 11.16 0.30
N ASP A 392 -8.85 12.34 -0.33
CA ASP A 392 -9.69 12.74 -1.46
C ASP A 392 -9.05 12.21 -2.76
N PRO A 393 -9.61 11.15 -3.36
CA PRO A 393 -9.00 10.53 -4.53
C PRO A 393 -9.07 11.45 -5.76
N LYS A 394 -10.06 12.34 -5.86
CA LYS A 394 -10.18 13.28 -6.98
C LYS A 394 -9.09 14.35 -6.95
N LYS A 395 -8.74 14.84 -5.76
CA LYS A 395 -7.61 15.76 -5.59
C LYS A 395 -6.29 15.07 -5.90
N LEU A 396 -6.14 13.80 -5.50
CA LEU A 396 -4.95 13.00 -5.84
C LEU A 396 -4.84 12.81 -7.36
N ALA A 397 -5.92 12.40 -8.03
CA ALA A 397 -5.93 12.24 -9.47
C ALA A 397 -5.51 13.51 -10.21
N ARG A 398 -6.02 14.68 -9.76
CA ARG A 398 -5.60 15.99 -10.34
C ARG A 398 -4.11 16.27 -10.15
N GLY A 399 -3.54 15.93 -9.00
CA GLY A 399 -2.10 16.04 -8.77
C GLY A 399 -1.29 15.11 -9.68
N LEU A 400 -1.74 13.88 -9.83
CA LEU A 400 -1.09 12.87 -10.67
C LEU A 400 -1.17 13.21 -12.17
N SER A 401 -2.29 13.79 -12.64
CA SER A 401 -2.44 14.18 -14.05
C SER A 401 -1.51 15.32 -14.50
N GLN A 402 -0.85 16.00 -13.55
CA GLN A 402 0.16 17.03 -13.86
C GLN A 402 1.54 16.42 -14.20
N VAL A 403 1.74 15.11 -13.92
CA VAL A 403 2.98 14.42 -14.28
C VAL A 403 2.98 14.11 -15.77
N SER A 404 3.93 14.62 -16.50
CA SER A 404 4.11 14.28 -17.91
C SER A 404 5.19 13.19 -18.08
N LEU A 405 5.13 12.46 -19.21
CA LEU A 405 6.18 11.50 -19.55
C LEU A 405 7.56 12.20 -19.60
N MET A 406 7.58 13.45 -20.03
CA MET A 406 8.81 14.25 -20.12
C MET A 406 9.43 14.57 -18.76
N ASP A 407 8.62 14.62 -17.69
CA ASP A 407 9.10 14.88 -16.33
C ASP A 407 9.79 13.67 -15.71
N VAL A 408 9.52 12.47 -16.22
CA VAL A 408 9.98 11.19 -15.67
C VAL A 408 11.03 10.48 -16.51
N MET A 409 11.33 10.99 -17.71
CA MET A 409 12.37 10.43 -18.56
C MET A 409 13.75 10.50 -17.88
N GLY A 410 14.43 9.35 -17.87
CA GLY A 410 15.77 9.20 -17.28
C GLY A 410 15.80 8.87 -15.79
N ASP A 411 14.63 8.65 -15.17
CA ASP A 411 14.52 8.17 -13.78
C ASP A 411 13.55 6.99 -13.72
N GLU A 412 14.07 5.78 -13.44
CA GLU A 412 13.29 4.54 -13.42
C GLU A 412 12.19 4.56 -12.34
N THR A 413 12.44 5.19 -11.21
CA THR A 413 11.47 5.27 -10.10
C THR A 413 10.30 6.17 -10.49
N LEU A 414 10.60 7.33 -11.10
CA LEU A 414 9.58 8.25 -11.59
C LEU A 414 8.83 7.67 -12.79
N ALA A 415 9.49 6.91 -13.66
CA ALA A 415 8.85 6.23 -14.79
C ALA A 415 7.85 5.17 -14.30
N ALA A 416 8.21 4.35 -13.30
CA ALA A 416 7.31 3.40 -12.67
C ALA A 416 6.11 4.10 -12.00
N PHE A 417 6.37 5.22 -11.32
CA PHE A 417 5.33 6.05 -10.73
C PHE A 417 4.39 6.65 -11.80
N PHE A 418 4.93 7.13 -12.92
CA PHE A 418 4.13 7.63 -14.04
C PHE A 418 3.23 6.52 -14.61
N GLY A 419 3.77 5.31 -14.84
CA GLY A 419 2.98 4.16 -15.27
C GLY A 419 1.82 3.87 -14.30
N ALA A 420 2.10 3.78 -13.00
CA ALA A 420 1.06 3.60 -11.99
C ALA A 420 0.06 4.77 -11.95
N SER A 421 0.50 6.00 -12.17
CA SER A 421 -0.38 7.19 -12.14
C SER A 421 -1.32 7.26 -13.36
N THR A 422 -0.86 6.85 -14.54
CA THR A 422 -1.69 6.79 -15.75
C THR A 422 -2.77 5.70 -15.64
N GLU A 423 -2.47 4.59 -14.96
CA GLU A 423 -3.42 3.51 -14.73
C GLU A 423 -4.43 3.85 -13.61
N LEU A 424 -3.96 4.38 -12.49
CA LEU A 424 -4.81 4.66 -11.32
C LEU A 424 -5.49 6.03 -11.39
N GLY A 425 -4.94 6.99 -12.12
CA GLY A 425 -5.48 8.35 -12.22
C GLY A 425 -6.96 8.39 -12.61
N PRO A 426 -7.38 7.74 -13.70
CA PRO A 426 -8.79 7.70 -14.11
C PRO A 426 -9.71 7.05 -13.06
N LEU A 427 -9.25 6.00 -12.39
CA LEU A 427 -9.98 5.34 -11.32
C LEU A 427 -10.13 6.25 -10.09
N LEU A 428 -9.05 6.91 -9.67
CA LEU A 428 -9.07 7.86 -8.57
C LEU A 428 -9.98 9.06 -8.86
N ALA A 429 -9.99 9.55 -10.10
CA ALA A 429 -10.87 10.65 -10.52
C ALA A 429 -12.36 10.30 -10.39
N ARG A 430 -12.72 9.02 -10.57
CA ARG A 430 -14.09 8.50 -10.40
C ARG A 430 -14.39 8.03 -8.99
N SER A 431 -13.40 7.91 -8.13
CA SER A 431 -13.58 7.46 -6.75
C SER A 431 -14.22 8.55 -5.90
N GLU A 432 -14.98 8.14 -4.89
CA GLU A 432 -15.65 9.05 -3.98
C GLU A 432 -14.75 9.37 -2.78
N ARG A 433 -14.25 8.36 -2.10
CA ARG A 433 -13.47 8.50 -0.86
C ARG A 433 -12.55 7.30 -0.63
N ILE A 434 -11.42 7.58 0.00
CA ILE A 434 -10.56 6.55 0.59
C ILE A 434 -10.37 6.92 2.06
N THR A 435 -10.69 5.99 2.95
CA THR A 435 -10.47 6.14 4.40
C THR A 435 -9.71 4.95 4.93
N GLY A 436 -9.04 5.11 6.04
CA GLY A 436 -8.38 3.99 6.67
C GLY A 436 -7.87 4.30 8.07
N TRP A 437 -7.32 3.26 8.67
CA TRP A 437 -6.71 3.34 9.99
C TRP A 437 -5.51 2.40 10.08
N LEU A 438 -4.66 2.68 11.05
CA LEU A 438 -3.52 1.85 11.41
C LEU A 438 -3.39 1.80 12.93
N ASP A 439 -3.15 0.60 13.45
CA ASP A 439 -2.77 0.35 14.84
C ASP A 439 -1.40 -0.31 14.88
N SER A 440 -0.60 0.00 15.88
CA SER A 440 0.71 -0.62 16.13
C SER A 440 0.65 -1.49 17.37
N ALA A 441 1.20 -2.70 17.29
CA ALA A 441 1.38 -3.56 18.45
C ALA A 441 2.77 -3.37 19.06
N ALA A 442 2.92 -3.76 20.33
CA ALA A 442 4.17 -3.63 21.07
C ALA A 442 5.36 -4.40 20.43
N ASN A 443 5.07 -5.45 19.66
CA ASN A 443 6.06 -6.25 18.96
C ASN A 443 6.54 -5.63 17.62
N GLY A 444 6.13 -4.40 17.31
CA GLY A 444 6.46 -3.70 16.06
C GLY A 444 5.65 -4.16 14.85
N SER A 445 4.64 -5.01 15.02
CA SER A 445 3.69 -5.30 13.95
C SER A 445 2.62 -4.22 13.87
N HIS A 446 2.09 -4.04 12.67
CA HIS A 446 1.03 -3.08 12.39
C HIS A 446 -0.19 -3.81 11.85
N ARG A 447 -1.38 -3.38 12.27
CA ARG A 447 -2.65 -3.77 11.68
C ARG A 447 -3.27 -2.55 11.02
N PHE A 448 -3.80 -2.71 9.81
CA PHE A 448 -4.38 -1.59 9.07
C PHE A 448 -5.65 -2.02 8.34
N SER A 449 -6.46 -1.02 8.02
CA SER A 449 -7.60 -1.16 7.11
C SER A 449 -7.69 0.05 6.20
N VAL A 450 -8.02 -0.19 4.94
CA VAL A 450 -8.31 0.82 3.93
C VAL A 450 -9.65 0.51 3.30
N ASN A 451 -10.55 1.49 3.27
CA ASN A 451 -11.84 1.39 2.61
C ASN A 451 -11.84 2.37 1.43
N TRP A 452 -12.07 1.84 0.25
CA TRP A 452 -12.12 2.60 -0.99
C TRP A 452 -13.53 2.54 -1.57
N THR A 453 -14.15 3.69 -1.77
CA THR A 453 -15.52 3.78 -2.26
C THR A 453 -15.59 4.41 -3.65
N LEU A 454 -16.41 3.81 -4.51
CA LEU A 454 -16.85 4.34 -5.80
C LEU A 454 -18.27 4.91 -5.64
N PRO A 455 -18.66 5.91 -6.43
CA PRO A 455 -20.03 6.44 -6.39
C PRO A 455 -21.04 5.36 -6.76
N GLU A 456 -22.26 5.42 -6.24
CA GLU A 456 -23.30 4.42 -6.51
C GLU A 456 -23.68 4.34 -7.99
N LYS A 457 -23.65 5.47 -8.67
CA LYS A 457 -23.90 5.56 -10.13
C LYS A 457 -22.58 5.72 -10.88
N PRO A 458 -22.40 5.06 -12.05
CA PRO A 458 -21.18 5.17 -12.86
C PRO A 458 -20.96 6.57 -13.41
#